data_daabb84bd9d881a6b95d3aa93dbf2408
#
_entry.id   daabb84bd9d881a6b95d3aa93dbf2408
#
_cell.length_a   1.000
_cell.length_b   1.000
_cell.length_c   1.000
_cell.angle_alpha   90.00
_cell.angle_beta   90.00
_cell.angle_gamma   90.00
#
_symmetry.space_group_name_H-M   'P 1'
#
loop_
_entity.id
_entity.type
_entity.pdbx_description
1 polymer ?
#
loop_
_entity_poly.entity_id
_entity_poly.type
_entity_poly.pdbx_seq_one_letter_code
_entity_poly.pdbx_strand_id
1 'polypeptide(L)'
;MMRVLAIPLVGALLALAGCGVFSHGDRTSDAPLERTELRVGVGSPIDTAPLRVAVAGGKFTAAGLSVTLVDTPADQAITELSAGEIDIAFASDVSIFRAAAAGTALQLQGEAYTAGRNTMALVTLPGSEYTEPTQKKSPKIAVNMLDDVGVLAARAVFGTAGVDVNRIQFKQHAFDRMPQALQSGDVDAAWMVEPYITRAEKELGASILADGARGATLDFPMSSYVSTGGFGQANARTLAAFRKVLGEAQIRAADPAIVRDALPTFSDIDRTTASLISLGTYPVSLNGIRLQRVADLMHNSGMIGARLDVQAMVPR
;
A
#
# COMPACT_ATOMS: atom_id res chain seq x y z
N MET A 1 11.36 -2.66 -102.96
CA MET A 1 10.99 -3.90 -102.28
C MET A 1 12.01 -4.17 -101.18
N MET A 2 11.79 -3.75 -99.96
CA MET A 2 12.63 -4.10 -98.82
C MET A 2 11.78 -4.12 -97.56
N ARG A 3 11.61 -5.30 -96.99
CA ARG A 3 10.84 -5.56 -95.81
C ARG A 3 11.77 -5.24 -94.55
N VAL A 4 11.36 -4.32 -93.74
CA VAL A 4 12.02 -4.05 -92.50
C VAL A 4 11.35 -4.87 -91.39
N LEU A 5 12.10 -5.73 -90.77
CA LEU A 5 11.74 -6.55 -89.59
C LEU A 5 11.84 -5.71 -88.32
N ALA A 6 10.73 -5.61 -87.60
CA ALA A 6 10.73 -5.00 -86.23
C ALA A 6 10.92 -6.09 -85.22
N ILE A 7 11.90 -5.84 -84.33
CA ILE A 7 12.20 -6.67 -83.13
C ILE A 7 11.60 -5.96 -81.92
N PRO A 8 10.77 -6.63 -81.12
CA PRO A 8 10.33 -6.04 -79.83
C PRO A 8 11.33 -6.25 -78.71
N LEU A 9 11.67 -5.17 -78.10
CA LEU A 9 12.50 -5.14 -76.88
C LEU A 9 11.66 -5.50 -75.67
N VAL A 10 11.98 -6.65 -75.02
CA VAL A 10 11.35 -7.08 -73.77
C VAL A 10 12.09 -6.42 -72.62
N GLY A 11 11.45 -5.46 -71.97
CA GLY A 11 11.97 -4.84 -70.75
C GLY A 11 11.70 -5.71 -69.51
N ALA A 12 12.78 -6.21 -68.89
CA ALA A 12 12.70 -6.93 -67.64
C ALA A 12 12.55 -5.93 -66.44
N LEU A 13 11.39 -5.91 -65.79
CA LEU A 13 11.19 -5.23 -64.52
C LEU A 13 11.79 -6.12 -63.42
N LEU A 14 12.92 -5.67 -62.80
CA LEU A 14 13.39 -6.20 -61.54
C LEU A 14 12.57 -5.62 -60.40
N ALA A 15 11.72 -6.45 -59.74
CA ALA A 15 11.04 -6.14 -58.50
C ALA A 15 12.07 -6.29 -57.34
N LEU A 16 12.51 -5.17 -56.77
CA LEU A 16 13.24 -5.17 -55.48
C LEU A 16 12.22 -5.45 -54.34
N ALA A 17 12.25 -6.69 -53.84
CA ALA A 17 11.57 -7.03 -52.58
C ALA A 17 12.36 -6.41 -51.42
N GLY A 18 11.92 -5.27 -50.97
CA GLY A 18 12.39 -4.66 -49.72
C GLY A 18 11.90 -5.47 -48.53
N CYS A 19 12.79 -6.20 -47.85
CA CYS A 19 12.56 -6.76 -46.54
C CYS A 19 12.35 -5.61 -45.53
N GLY A 20 11.10 -5.27 -45.27
CA GLY A 20 10.74 -4.41 -44.17
C GLY A 20 11.01 -5.16 -42.86
N VAL A 21 12.08 -4.77 -42.18
CA VAL A 21 12.31 -5.13 -40.77
C VAL A 21 11.21 -4.51 -39.97
N PHE A 22 10.20 -5.30 -39.59
CA PHE A 22 9.20 -4.89 -38.60
C PHE A 22 9.92 -4.77 -37.25
N SER A 23 10.41 -3.57 -36.93
CA SER A 23 10.68 -3.18 -35.56
C SER A 23 9.36 -3.27 -34.79
N HIS A 24 9.23 -4.29 -33.95
CA HIS A 24 8.26 -4.27 -32.87
C HIS A 24 8.74 -3.22 -31.85
N GLY A 25 8.56 -1.94 -32.19
CA GLY A 25 8.54 -0.89 -31.21
C GLY A 25 7.28 -1.11 -30.38
N ASP A 26 7.43 -1.18 -29.07
CA ASP A 26 6.35 -1.07 -28.10
C ASP A 26 5.48 0.13 -28.50
N ARG A 27 4.37 -0.13 -29.17
CA ARG A 27 3.33 0.87 -29.35
C ARG A 27 2.66 1.03 -28.00
N THR A 28 3.19 1.92 -27.16
CA THR A 28 2.35 2.56 -26.16
C THR A 28 1.14 3.09 -26.92
N SER A 29 -0.01 2.55 -26.62
CA SER A 29 -1.27 2.88 -27.31
C SER A 29 -1.50 4.40 -27.16
N ASP A 30 -1.42 5.15 -28.28
CA ASP A 30 -1.74 6.58 -28.38
C ASP A 30 -3.23 6.90 -28.13
N ALA A 31 -4.00 5.93 -27.66
CA ALA A 31 -5.39 6.12 -27.33
C ALA A 31 -5.52 7.03 -26.08
N PRO A 32 -6.40 8.02 -26.10
CA PRO A 32 -6.58 8.94 -24.99
C PRO A 32 -7.00 8.18 -23.71
N LEU A 33 -6.69 8.76 -22.56
CA LEU A 33 -7.14 8.25 -21.25
C LEU A 33 -8.67 8.28 -21.22
N GLU A 34 -9.28 7.29 -20.58
CA GLU A 34 -10.74 7.25 -20.39
C GLU A 34 -11.22 8.40 -19.53
N ARG A 35 -10.36 8.80 -18.60
CA ARG A 35 -10.60 9.87 -17.64
C ARG A 35 -9.28 10.51 -17.25
N THR A 36 -9.27 11.83 -17.10
CA THR A 36 -8.06 12.59 -16.71
C THR A 36 -8.07 13.02 -15.24
N GLU A 37 -9.23 13.03 -14.60
CA GLU A 37 -9.38 13.43 -13.20
C GLU A 37 -9.56 12.21 -12.31
N LEU A 38 -8.80 12.14 -11.22
CA LEU A 38 -8.87 11.07 -10.22
C LEU A 38 -8.91 11.67 -8.82
N ARG A 39 -9.86 11.22 -8.01
CA ARG A 39 -9.93 11.47 -6.58
C ARG A 39 -9.31 10.27 -5.86
N VAL A 40 -8.23 10.50 -5.12
CA VAL A 40 -7.51 9.45 -4.41
C VAL A 40 -7.63 9.67 -2.92
N GLY A 41 -8.34 8.78 -2.24
CA GLY A 41 -8.40 8.75 -0.78
C GLY A 41 -7.03 8.44 -0.22
N VAL A 42 -6.60 9.19 0.79
CA VAL A 42 -5.31 9.03 1.45
C VAL A 42 -5.47 9.08 2.96
N GLY A 43 -4.62 8.33 3.66
CA GLY A 43 -4.58 8.26 5.13
C GLY A 43 -3.17 8.49 5.64
N SER A 44 -2.51 7.42 6.13
CA SER A 44 -1.14 7.48 6.69
C SER A 44 -0.20 8.33 5.84
N PRO A 45 0.37 9.40 6.40
CA PRO A 45 1.29 10.27 5.65
C PRO A 45 2.57 9.56 5.23
N ILE A 46 3.04 8.58 6.01
CA ILE A 46 4.26 7.82 5.71
C ILE A 46 3.99 6.88 4.54
N ASP A 47 2.94 6.06 4.61
CA ASP A 47 2.62 5.08 3.59
C ASP A 47 2.30 5.73 2.24
N THR A 48 1.66 6.90 2.27
CA THR A 48 1.27 7.65 1.06
C THR A 48 2.29 8.70 0.63
N ALA A 49 3.46 8.79 1.29
CA ALA A 49 4.47 9.80 0.99
C ALA A 49 4.90 9.83 -0.49
N PRO A 50 5.18 8.71 -1.18
CA PRO A 50 5.55 8.74 -2.60
C PRO A 50 4.46 9.36 -3.48
N LEU A 51 3.20 9.00 -3.25
CA LEU A 51 2.05 9.56 -3.97
C LEU A 51 1.94 11.08 -3.74
N ARG A 52 2.01 11.52 -2.47
CA ARG A 52 1.91 12.95 -2.10
C ARG A 52 3.03 13.77 -2.74
N VAL A 53 4.26 13.27 -2.70
CA VAL A 53 5.43 13.90 -3.36
C VAL A 53 5.24 13.97 -4.88
N ALA A 54 4.72 12.92 -5.50
CA ALA A 54 4.47 12.91 -6.95
C ALA A 54 3.37 13.91 -7.36
N VAL A 55 2.30 14.03 -6.57
CA VAL A 55 1.23 15.03 -6.80
C VAL A 55 1.79 16.42 -6.65
N ALA A 56 2.46 16.73 -5.53
CA ALA A 56 3.03 18.05 -5.27
C ALA A 56 4.09 18.43 -6.32
N GLY A 57 4.85 17.47 -6.83
CA GLY A 57 5.85 17.66 -7.88
C GLY A 57 5.30 17.68 -9.30
N GLY A 58 3.98 17.67 -9.50
CA GLY A 58 3.33 17.75 -10.81
C GLY A 58 3.56 16.53 -11.72
N LYS A 59 3.97 15.38 -11.16
CA LYS A 59 4.29 14.19 -11.95
C LYS A 59 3.06 13.57 -12.61
N PHE A 60 1.93 13.58 -11.93
CA PHE A 60 0.66 13.14 -12.50
C PHE A 60 0.18 14.09 -13.58
N THR A 61 0.29 15.40 -13.38
CA THR A 61 -0.07 16.41 -14.39
C THR A 61 0.77 16.25 -15.66
N ALA A 62 2.07 15.98 -15.52
CA ALA A 62 2.95 15.69 -16.65
C ALA A 62 2.57 14.42 -17.42
N ALA A 63 1.88 13.49 -16.76
CA ALA A 63 1.35 12.25 -17.37
C ALA A 63 -0.11 12.42 -17.86
N GLY A 64 -0.65 13.63 -17.88
CA GLY A 64 -2.02 13.93 -18.32
C GLY A 64 -3.10 13.59 -17.29
N LEU A 65 -2.74 13.41 -16.01
CA LEU A 65 -3.66 13.13 -14.91
C LEU A 65 -3.75 14.29 -13.92
N SER A 66 -4.96 14.69 -13.59
CA SER A 66 -5.27 15.58 -12.47
C SER A 66 -5.65 14.74 -11.26
N VAL A 67 -4.76 14.61 -10.29
CA VAL A 67 -4.99 13.83 -9.07
C VAL A 67 -5.30 14.76 -7.91
N THR A 68 -6.49 14.61 -7.35
CA THR A 68 -6.91 15.28 -6.11
C THR A 68 -6.81 14.28 -4.96
N LEU A 69 -6.05 14.64 -3.93
CA LEU A 69 -5.95 13.85 -2.70
C LEU A 69 -7.10 14.22 -1.76
N VAL A 70 -7.80 13.21 -1.26
CA VAL A 70 -8.92 13.34 -0.32
C VAL A 70 -8.51 12.68 0.98
N ASP A 71 -8.43 13.45 2.07
CA ASP A 71 -8.14 12.88 3.38
C ASP A 71 -9.31 11.99 3.81
N THR A 72 -9.04 10.70 3.96
CA THR A 72 -10.05 9.67 4.19
C THR A 72 -9.70 8.89 5.46
N PRO A 73 -10.60 8.84 6.45
CA PRO A 73 -10.42 7.99 7.63
C PRO A 73 -10.23 6.52 7.23
N ALA A 74 -9.34 5.80 7.92
CA ALA A 74 -8.97 4.43 7.57
C ALA A 74 -10.17 3.46 7.58
N ASP A 75 -11.13 3.67 8.48
CA ASP A 75 -12.36 2.88 8.62
C ASP A 75 -13.43 3.23 7.58
N GLN A 76 -13.29 4.34 6.85
CA GLN A 76 -14.24 4.82 5.85
C GLN A 76 -13.77 4.60 4.41
N ALA A 77 -12.49 4.33 4.18
CA ALA A 77 -11.87 4.29 2.86
C ALA A 77 -12.61 3.38 1.85
N ILE A 78 -12.98 2.17 2.25
CA ILE A 78 -13.70 1.23 1.37
C ILE A 78 -15.16 1.65 1.17
N THR A 79 -15.77 2.27 2.16
CA THR A 79 -17.16 2.79 2.08
C THR A 79 -17.23 3.96 1.10
N GLU A 80 -16.32 4.95 1.22
CA GLU A 80 -16.24 6.10 0.31
C GLU A 80 -15.91 5.67 -1.13
N LEU A 81 -15.01 4.67 -1.29
CA LEU A 81 -14.73 4.07 -2.59
C LEU A 81 -15.98 3.43 -3.21
N SER A 82 -16.71 2.66 -2.42
CA SER A 82 -17.92 1.96 -2.88
C SER A 82 -19.07 2.92 -3.19
N ALA A 83 -19.15 4.04 -2.48
CA ALA A 83 -20.09 5.13 -2.73
C ALA A 83 -19.70 5.98 -3.97
N GLY A 84 -18.48 5.82 -4.50
CA GLY A 84 -17.97 6.63 -5.60
C GLY A 84 -17.60 8.06 -5.19
N GLU A 85 -17.36 8.31 -3.91
CA GLU A 85 -16.87 9.59 -3.40
C GLU A 85 -15.38 9.78 -3.73
N ILE A 86 -14.63 8.69 -3.78
CA ILE A 86 -13.26 8.58 -4.29
C ILE A 86 -13.18 7.52 -5.39
N ASP A 87 -12.18 7.63 -6.27
CA ASP A 87 -11.98 6.74 -7.42
C ASP A 87 -10.96 5.65 -7.11
N ILE A 88 -9.99 5.98 -6.25
CA ILE A 88 -8.97 5.08 -5.71
C ILE A 88 -8.91 5.30 -4.19
N ALA A 89 -8.95 4.24 -3.41
CA ALA A 89 -8.75 4.28 -1.96
C ALA A 89 -7.35 3.79 -1.60
N PHE A 90 -6.71 4.48 -0.68
CA PHE A 90 -5.63 3.92 0.14
C PHE A 90 -6.25 3.25 1.36
N ALA A 91 -5.90 2.00 1.62
CA ALA A 91 -6.34 1.27 2.81
C ALA A 91 -5.32 0.20 3.22
N SER A 92 -5.46 -0.32 4.45
CA SER A 92 -4.69 -1.50 4.84
C SER A 92 -5.04 -2.70 3.96
N ASP A 93 -4.07 -3.57 3.67
CA ASP A 93 -4.31 -4.79 2.91
C ASP A 93 -5.33 -5.70 3.64
N VAL A 94 -5.33 -5.67 4.97
CA VAL A 94 -6.32 -6.40 5.79
C VAL A 94 -7.73 -5.88 5.54
N SER A 95 -7.95 -4.56 5.56
CA SER A 95 -9.26 -3.96 5.28
C SER A 95 -9.72 -4.23 3.84
N ILE A 96 -8.81 -4.13 2.86
CA ILE A 96 -9.09 -4.42 1.45
C ILE A 96 -9.52 -5.89 1.28
N PHE A 97 -8.75 -6.83 1.84
CA PHE A 97 -9.02 -8.26 1.66
C PHE A 97 -10.24 -8.72 2.44
N ARG A 98 -10.52 -8.12 3.59
CA ARG A 98 -11.76 -8.36 4.32
C ARG A 98 -12.98 -7.94 3.51
N ALA A 99 -12.95 -6.75 2.91
CA ALA A 99 -14.03 -6.27 2.05
C ALA A 99 -14.21 -7.15 0.80
N ALA A 100 -13.10 -7.57 0.18
CA ALA A 100 -13.13 -8.49 -0.97
C ALA A 100 -13.69 -9.86 -0.57
N ALA A 101 -13.29 -10.42 0.58
CA ALA A 101 -13.82 -11.68 1.11
C ALA A 101 -15.32 -11.59 1.46
N ALA A 102 -15.81 -10.39 1.79
CA ALA A 102 -17.24 -10.10 1.99
C ALA A 102 -18.00 -9.86 0.68
N GLY A 103 -17.35 -9.97 -0.49
CA GLY A 103 -17.98 -9.88 -1.81
C GLY A 103 -17.87 -8.52 -2.50
N THR A 104 -17.15 -7.55 -1.93
CA THR A 104 -16.89 -6.29 -2.61
C THR A 104 -15.93 -6.52 -3.79
N ALA A 105 -16.36 -6.21 -5.01
CA ALA A 105 -15.52 -6.34 -6.20
C ALA A 105 -14.47 -5.22 -6.24
N LEU A 106 -13.23 -5.55 -5.87
CA LEU A 106 -12.10 -4.63 -5.79
C LEU A 106 -10.99 -5.02 -6.77
N GLN A 107 -10.24 -4.03 -7.25
CA GLN A 107 -9.05 -4.22 -8.08
C GLN A 107 -7.88 -3.42 -7.49
N LEU A 108 -6.77 -4.09 -7.24
CA LEU A 108 -5.55 -3.48 -6.72
C LEU A 108 -4.91 -2.56 -7.77
N GLN A 109 -4.47 -1.38 -7.36
CA GLN A 109 -3.85 -0.40 -8.25
C GLN A 109 -2.37 -0.15 -7.93
N GLY A 110 -1.88 -0.64 -6.79
CA GLY A 110 -0.49 -0.55 -6.39
C GLY A 110 -0.35 -0.89 -4.92
N GLU A 111 0.77 -1.47 -4.53
CA GLU A 111 1.12 -1.57 -3.12
C GLU A 111 1.61 -0.21 -2.64
N ALA A 112 1.25 0.20 -1.43
CA ALA A 112 1.66 1.48 -0.89
C ALA A 112 2.89 1.34 0.01
N TYR A 113 2.86 0.40 0.96
CA TYR A 113 3.89 0.28 1.98
C TYR A 113 4.05 -1.15 2.49
N THR A 114 5.30 -1.51 2.77
CA THR A 114 5.67 -2.77 3.42
C THR A 114 6.40 -2.45 4.73
N ALA A 115 6.01 -3.13 5.80
CA ALA A 115 6.63 -2.95 7.11
C ALA A 115 8.12 -3.27 7.08
N GLY A 116 8.89 -2.44 7.77
CA GLY A 116 10.28 -2.67 8.11
C GLY A 116 10.46 -2.79 9.63
N ARG A 117 11.69 -3.00 10.06
CA ARG A 117 12.01 -3.10 11.48
C ARG A 117 11.50 -1.88 12.25
N ASN A 118 10.76 -2.11 13.33
CA ASN A 118 10.19 -1.10 14.23
C ASN A 118 9.21 -0.11 13.58
N THR A 119 8.74 -0.35 12.35
CA THR A 119 7.70 0.50 11.73
C THR A 119 6.31 0.22 12.28
N MET A 120 6.13 -0.94 12.91
CA MET A 120 4.98 -1.33 13.72
C MET A 120 5.47 -2.12 14.94
N ALA A 121 4.95 -1.86 16.13
CA ALA A 121 5.42 -2.47 17.35
C ALA A 121 4.36 -2.49 18.45
N LEU A 122 4.53 -3.41 19.40
CA LEU A 122 3.90 -3.32 20.72
C LEU A 122 4.76 -2.41 21.59
N VAL A 123 4.15 -1.40 22.18
CA VAL A 123 4.82 -0.34 22.95
C VAL A 123 4.29 -0.33 24.37
N THR A 124 5.18 -0.10 25.34
CA THR A 124 4.88 0.11 26.77
C THR A 124 5.48 1.42 27.26
N LEU A 125 5.03 1.92 28.42
CA LEU A 125 5.59 3.14 29.04
C LEU A 125 6.71 2.82 30.02
N PRO A 126 7.59 3.80 30.34
CA PRO A 126 8.58 3.68 31.41
C PRO A 126 7.92 3.31 32.74
N GLY A 127 8.56 2.43 33.50
CA GLY A 127 8.02 1.94 34.77
C GLY A 127 6.97 0.83 34.63
N SER A 128 6.60 0.45 33.39
CA SER A 128 5.84 -0.77 33.17
C SER A 128 6.70 -1.98 33.50
N GLU A 129 6.20 -2.87 34.36
CA GLU A 129 6.85 -4.16 34.63
C GLU A 129 6.66 -5.15 33.47
N TYR A 130 5.88 -4.76 32.45
CA TYR A 130 5.61 -5.58 31.27
C TYR A 130 6.69 -5.36 30.21
N THR A 131 7.77 -6.14 30.30
CA THR A 131 8.96 -6.04 29.46
C THR A 131 9.10 -7.18 28.45
N GLU A 132 8.30 -8.25 28.59
CA GLU A 132 8.27 -9.38 27.68
C GLU A 132 6.83 -9.88 27.44
N PRO A 133 6.45 -10.26 26.21
CA PRO A 133 5.09 -10.72 25.90
C PRO A 133 4.58 -11.87 26.79
N THR A 134 5.47 -12.75 27.27
CA THR A 134 5.15 -13.93 28.07
C THR A 134 4.79 -13.64 29.52
N GLN A 135 5.11 -12.46 30.06
CA GLN A 135 4.86 -12.11 31.46
C GLN A 135 3.38 -12.04 31.82
N LYS A 136 2.51 -11.77 30.84
CA LYS A 136 1.06 -11.72 31.05
C LYS A 136 0.35 -12.80 30.27
N LYS A 137 -0.47 -13.60 30.98
CA LYS A 137 -1.25 -14.68 30.35
C LYS A 137 -2.49 -14.17 29.59
N SER A 138 -2.98 -12.99 29.93
CA SER A 138 -4.18 -12.39 29.35
C SER A 138 -3.97 -10.87 29.21
N PRO A 139 -3.04 -10.43 28.33
CA PRO A 139 -2.70 -9.03 28.20
C PRO A 139 -3.85 -8.24 27.57
N LYS A 140 -4.00 -6.97 28.03
CA LYS A 140 -4.89 -5.98 27.41
C LYS A 140 -4.08 -5.16 26.43
N ILE A 141 -4.46 -5.21 25.15
CA ILE A 141 -3.71 -4.57 24.06
C ILE A 141 -4.57 -3.53 23.37
N ALA A 142 -4.08 -2.28 23.35
CA ALA A 142 -4.71 -1.26 22.51
C ALA A 142 -4.40 -1.52 21.02
N VAL A 143 -5.43 -1.38 20.18
CA VAL A 143 -5.33 -1.41 18.71
C VAL A 143 -6.19 -0.29 18.13
N ASN A 144 -5.85 0.22 16.96
CA ASN A 144 -6.66 1.28 16.33
C ASN A 144 -8.00 0.78 15.77
N MET A 145 -8.03 -0.48 15.30
CA MET A 145 -9.23 -1.16 14.79
C MET A 145 -9.20 -2.63 15.24
N LEU A 146 -10.36 -3.15 15.65
CA LEU A 146 -10.45 -4.52 16.20
C LEU A 146 -10.36 -5.63 15.15
N ASP A 147 -10.47 -5.30 13.88
CA ASP A 147 -10.53 -6.24 12.77
C ASP A 147 -9.54 -5.86 11.63
N ASP A 148 -8.38 -5.33 12.02
CA ASP A 148 -7.33 -4.87 11.09
C ASP A 148 -5.93 -5.34 11.51
N VAL A 149 -4.92 -4.80 10.87
CA VAL A 149 -3.48 -5.16 10.98
C VAL A 149 -3.03 -5.27 12.43
N GLY A 150 -3.48 -4.37 13.32
CA GLY A 150 -3.08 -4.36 14.72
C GLY A 150 -3.38 -5.65 15.47
N VAL A 151 -4.57 -6.20 15.28
CA VAL A 151 -4.96 -7.48 15.88
C VAL A 151 -4.18 -8.62 15.25
N LEU A 152 -4.04 -8.61 13.92
CA LEU A 152 -3.34 -9.67 13.19
C LEU A 152 -1.86 -9.73 13.59
N ALA A 153 -1.18 -8.59 13.60
CA ALA A 153 0.23 -8.48 13.98
C ALA A 153 0.47 -8.81 15.46
N ALA A 154 -0.38 -8.30 16.37
CA ALA A 154 -0.27 -8.62 17.79
C ALA A 154 -0.44 -10.12 18.03
N ARG A 155 -1.45 -10.77 17.43
CA ARG A 155 -1.62 -12.23 17.54
C ARG A 155 -0.41 -12.99 17.00
N ALA A 156 0.19 -12.55 15.91
CA ALA A 156 1.40 -13.18 15.35
C ALA A 156 2.58 -13.07 16.32
N VAL A 157 2.81 -11.89 16.90
CA VAL A 157 3.89 -11.66 17.89
C VAL A 157 3.68 -12.50 19.15
N PHE A 158 2.52 -12.45 19.75
CA PHE A 158 2.19 -13.21 20.96
C PHE A 158 2.20 -14.72 20.73
N GLY A 159 1.67 -15.18 19.60
CA GLY A 159 1.69 -16.60 19.23
C GLY A 159 3.11 -17.12 19.05
N THR A 160 4.00 -16.34 18.42
CA THR A 160 5.43 -16.69 18.27
C THR A 160 6.12 -16.76 19.64
N ALA A 161 5.72 -15.90 20.60
CA ALA A 161 6.22 -15.93 21.96
C ALA A 161 5.63 -17.06 22.83
N GLY A 162 4.67 -17.84 22.30
CA GLY A 162 4.03 -18.94 23.04
C GLY A 162 2.88 -18.51 23.95
N VAL A 163 2.36 -17.31 23.78
CA VAL A 163 1.17 -16.83 24.51
C VAL A 163 -0.09 -17.31 23.82
N ASP A 164 -1.08 -17.78 24.59
CA ASP A 164 -2.40 -18.14 24.05
C ASP A 164 -3.11 -16.90 23.48
N VAL A 165 -3.15 -16.79 22.17
CA VAL A 165 -3.69 -15.63 21.46
C VAL A 165 -5.19 -15.41 21.70
N ASN A 166 -5.92 -16.44 22.15
CA ASN A 166 -7.34 -16.33 22.47
C ASN A 166 -7.58 -15.63 23.82
N ARG A 167 -6.53 -15.48 24.62
CA ARG A 167 -6.59 -14.79 25.92
C ARG A 167 -6.25 -13.32 25.85
N ILE A 168 -5.81 -12.84 24.69
CA ILE A 168 -5.52 -11.42 24.48
C ILE A 168 -6.84 -10.63 24.49
N GLN A 169 -6.89 -9.57 25.29
CA GLN A 169 -8.01 -8.65 25.33
C GLN A 169 -7.69 -7.41 24.50
N PHE A 170 -8.25 -7.33 23.32
CA PHE A 170 -8.08 -6.15 22.47
C PHE A 170 -9.03 -5.02 22.88
N LYS A 171 -8.52 -3.79 22.94
CA LYS A 171 -9.30 -2.57 23.16
C LYS A 171 -9.04 -1.58 22.04
N GLN A 172 -10.11 -1.03 21.50
CA GLN A 172 -10.03 -0.05 20.43
C GLN A 172 -9.73 1.34 20.98
N HIS A 173 -8.60 1.91 20.56
CA HIS A 173 -8.21 3.29 20.82
C HIS A 173 -7.58 3.89 19.57
N ALA A 174 -7.94 5.12 19.20
CA ALA A 174 -7.22 5.86 18.18
C ALA A 174 -5.74 6.02 18.59
N PHE A 175 -4.83 6.06 17.64
CA PHE A 175 -3.39 6.09 17.93
C PHE A 175 -2.98 7.23 18.87
N ASP A 176 -3.58 8.41 18.71
CA ASP A 176 -3.36 9.59 19.57
C ASP A 176 -3.87 9.42 21.00
N ARG A 177 -4.75 8.45 21.26
CA ARG A 177 -5.32 8.13 22.58
C ARG A 177 -4.63 6.97 23.28
N MET A 178 -3.82 6.19 22.57
CA MET A 178 -3.10 5.05 23.15
C MET A 178 -2.13 5.44 24.27
N PRO A 179 -1.38 6.56 24.18
CA PRO A 179 -0.56 7.02 25.31
C PRO A 179 -1.36 7.21 26.61
N GLN A 180 -2.54 7.80 26.54
CA GLN A 180 -3.41 7.99 27.69
C GLN A 180 -3.94 6.66 28.24
N ALA A 181 -4.30 5.72 27.37
CA ALA A 181 -4.77 4.38 27.76
C ALA A 181 -3.65 3.58 28.48
N LEU A 182 -2.40 3.72 28.04
CA LEU A 182 -1.24 3.14 28.71
C LEU A 182 -1.00 3.81 30.08
N GLN A 183 -1.03 5.14 30.16
CA GLN A 183 -0.81 5.89 31.41
C GLN A 183 -1.87 5.59 32.48
N SER A 184 -3.12 5.40 32.09
CA SER A 184 -4.21 5.06 33.01
C SER A 184 -4.23 3.59 33.44
N GLY A 185 -3.39 2.72 32.83
CA GLY A 185 -3.44 1.28 33.06
C GLY A 185 -4.66 0.58 32.44
N ASP A 186 -5.39 1.26 31.55
CA ASP A 186 -6.52 0.66 30.84
C ASP A 186 -6.05 -0.48 29.93
N VAL A 187 -4.84 -0.35 29.38
CA VAL A 187 -4.15 -1.38 28.58
C VAL A 187 -2.74 -1.62 29.09
N ASP A 188 -2.23 -2.81 28.83
CA ASP A 188 -0.88 -3.23 29.25
C ASP A 188 0.19 -2.86 28.21
N ALA A 189 -0.18 -2.90 26.94
CA ALA A 189 0.63 -2.44 25.82
C ALA A 189 -0.26 -1.90 24.70
N ALA A 190 0.32 -1.14 23.79
CA ALA A 190 -0.38 -0.62 22.60
C ALA A 190 0.34 -1.07 21.34
N TRP A 191 -0.41 -1.57 20.37
CA TRP A 191 0.10 -1.73 19.04
C TRP A 191 0.08 -0.40 18.31
N MET A 192 1.25 0.06 17.93
CA MET A 192 1.44 1.34 17.26
C MET A 192 2.20 1.17 15.95
N VAL A 193 2.02 2.13 15.06
CA VAL A 193 2.82 2.31 13.84
C VAL A 193 3.53 3.66 13.90
N GLU A 194 4.51 3.86 13.01
CA GLU A 194 5.09 5.19 12.84
C GLU A 194 4.07 6.19 12.27
N PRO A 195 4.07 7.46 12.68
CA PRO A 195 5.02 8.14 13.57
C PRO A 195 4.70 8.02 15.07
N TYR A 196 3.67 7.29 15.45
CA TYR A 196 3.19 7.22 16.83
C TYR A 196 4.19 6.52 17.77
N ILE A 197 4.97 5.55 17.23
CA ILE A 197 6.06 4.90 17.99
C ILE A 197 7.11 5.95 18.36
N THR A 198 7.68 6.64 17.37
CA THR A 198 8.68 7.68 17.58
C THR A 198 8.18 8.81 18.49
N ARG A 199 6.91 9.24 18.36
CA ARG A 199 6.31 10.23 19.25
C ARG A 199 6.23 9.72 20.69
N ALA A 200 5.77 8.49 20.90
CA ALA A 200 5.66 7.90 22.23
C ALA A 200 7.05 7.73 22.88
N GLU A 201 8.06 7.32 22.14
CA GLU A 201 9.45 7.24 22.61
C GLU A 201 10.00 8.62 22.99
N LYS A 202 9.83 9.63 22.13
CA LYS A 202 10.33 10.99 22.30
C LYS A 202 9.65 11.74 23.46
N GLU A 203 8.33 11.63 23.55
CA GLU A 203 7.52 12.45 24.47
C GLU A 203 7.30 11.77 25.82
N LEU A 204 7.26 10.46 25.87
CA LEU A 204 6.92 9.68 27.07
C LEU A 204 8.01 8.71 27.49
N GLY A 205 9.11 8.61 26.74
CA GLY A 205 10.15 7.62 26.99
C GLY A 205 9.66 6.18 26.81
N ALA A 206 8.64 5.98 25.98
CA ALA A 206 8.09 4.66 25.71
C ALA A 206 9.15 3.68 25.19
N SER A 207 8.90 2.39 25.36
CA SER A 207 9.81 1.34 24.92
C SER A 207 9.08 0.32 24.06
N ILE A 208 9.77 -0.23 23.07
CA ILE A 208 9.26 -1.32 22.25
C ILE A 208 9.31 -2.61 23.07
N LEU A 209 8.12 -3.16 23.39
CA LEU A 209 7.96 -4.48 24.01
C LEU A 209 8.29 -5.60 23.01
N ALA A 210 7.81 -5.43 21.77
CA ALA A 210 8.09 -6.36 20.68
C ALA A 210 7.92 -5.67 19.32
N ASP A 211 8.87 -5.90 18.42
CA ASP A 211 8.80 -5.48 17.03
C ASP A 211 7.72 -6.30 16.29
N GLY A 212 6.75 -5.62 15.72
CA GLY A 212 5.64 -6.26 14.98
C GLY A 212 6.04 -6.76 13.58
N ALA A 213 7.17 -6.29 13.04
CA ALA A 213 7.66 -6.68 11.72
C ALA A 213 8.64 -7.87 11.77
N ARG A 214 8.27 -8.93 12.50
CA ARG A 214 9.09 -10.15 12.67
C ARG A 214 8.28 -11.43 12.51
N GLY A 215 8.98 -12.54 12.29
CA GLY A 215 8.34 -13.86 12.17
C GLY A 215 7.35 -13.91 11.00
N ALA A 216 6.10 -14.24 11.26
CA ALA A 216 5.06 -14.33 10.25
C ALA A 216 4.74 -12.98 9.57
N THR A 217 5.08 -11.87 10.23
CA THR A 217 4.88 -10.50 9.77
C THR A 217 6.17 -9.80 9.32
N LEU A 218 7.24 -10.57 9.05
CA LEU A 218 8.46 -10.04 8.42
C LEU A 218 8.14 -9.57 7.00
N ASP A 219 8.60 -8.35 6.64
CA ASP A 219 8.33 -7.70 5.36
C ASP A 219 6.83 -7.77 5.02
N PHE A 220 5.99 -7.43 6.01
CA PHE A 220 4.55 -7.54 5.91
C PHE A 220 3.99 -6.44 5.03
N PRO A 221 3.22 -6.77 3.97
CA PRO A 221 2.46 -5.80 3.21
C PRO A 221 1.44 -5.12 4.13
N MET A 222 1.53 -3.80 4.24
CA MET A 222 0.71 -3.03 5.18
C MET A 222 -0.51 -2.44 4.52
N SER A 223 -0.31 -1.89 3.33
CA SER A 223 -1.31 -1.05 2.67
C SER A 223 -1.14 -1.04 1.16
N SER A 224 -2.26 -0.82 0.47
CA SER A 224 -2.33 -0.75 -0.98
C SER A 224 -3.31 0.33 -1.45
N TYR A 225 -3.21 0.67 -2.72
CA TYR A 225 -4.20 1.45 -3.45
C TYR A 225 -5.15 0.52 -4.19
N VAL A 226 -6.45 0.79 -4.09
CA VAL A 226 -7.50 -0.07 -4.65
C VAL A 226 -8.60 0.77 -5.31
N SER A 227 -9.16 0.28 -6.41
CA SER A 227 -10.39 0.80 -7.01
C SER A 227 -11.51 -0.23 -6.93
N THR A 228 -12.75 0.17 -7.23
CA THR A 228 -13.78 -0.83 -7.52
C THR A 228 -13.43 -1.58 -8.81
N GLY A 229 -13.84 -2.84 -8.91
CA GLY A 229 -13.62 -3.66 -10.11
C GLY A 229 -14.24 -3.05 -11.37
N GLY A 230 -15.45 -2.47 -11.25
CA GLY A 230 -16.11 -1.79 -12.35
C GLY A 230 -15.37 -0.53 -12.83
N PHE A 231 -14.89 0.30 -11.90
CA PHE A 231 -14.07 1.45 -12.23
C PHE A 231 -12.75 1.02 -12.89
N GLY A 232 -12.12 -0.03 -12.37
CA GLY A 232 -10.89 -0.59 -12.90
C GLY A 232 -11.00 -1.06 -14.36
N GLN A 233 -12.10 -1.73 -14.68
CA GLN A 233 -12.38 -2.18 -16.05
C GLN A 233 -12.68 -1.02 -17.00
N ALA A 234 -13.46 -0.04 -16.55
CA ALA A 234 -13.85 1.11 -17.36
C ALA A 234 -12.71 2.12 -17.61
N ASN A 235 -11.67 2.14 -16.77
CA ASN A 235 -10.61 3.16 -16.79
C ASN A 235 -9.20 2.53 -16.84
N ALA A 236 -9.03 1.47 -17.61
CA ALA A 236 -7.81 0.66 -17.60
C ALA A 236 -6.53 1.44 -17.98
N ARG A 237 -6.61 2.33 -19.01
CA ARG A 237 -5.47 3.16 -19.45
C ARG A 237 -5.16 4.26 -18.42
N THR A 238 -6.19 4.91 -17.90
CA THR A 238 -6.07 5.92 -16.82
C THR A 238 -5.36 5.34 -15.60
N LEU A 239 -5.78 4.14 -15.16
CA LEU A 239 -5.17 3.46 -14.03
C LEU A 239 -3.78 2.92 -14.34
N ALA A 240 -3.50 2.53 -15.58
CA ALA A 240 -2.13 2.16 -16.01
C ALA A 240 -1.18 3.38 -15.92
N ALA A 241 -1.64 4.56 -16.35
CA ALA A 241 -0.88 5.80 -16.20
C ALA A 241 -0.67 6.17 -14.72
N PHE A 242 -1.71 6.02 -13.89
CA PHE A 242 -1.59 6.22 -12.43
C PHE A 242 -0.54 5.29 -11.83
N ARG A 243 -0.60 3.98 -12.10
CA ARG A 243 0.37 2.98 -11.60
C ARG A 243 1.80 3.28 -12.03
N LYS A 244 1.98 3.74 -13.28
CA LYS A 244 3.31 4.10 -13.80
C LYS A 244 3.92 5.26 -13.00
N VAL A 245 3.19 6.36 -12.81
CA VAL A 245 3.66 7.52 -12.04
C VAL A 245 3.90 7.16 -10.59
N LEU A 246 3.00 6.37 -9.98
CA LEU A 246 3.16 5.88 -8.61
C LEU A 246 4.45 5.06 -8.48
N GLY A 247 4.70 4.10 -9.38
CA GLY A 247 5.90 3.27 -9.37
C GLY A 247 7.18 4.09 -9.50
N GLU A 248 7.21 5.11 -10.37
CA GLU A 248 8.33 6.04 -10.49
C GLU A 248 8.58 6.83 -9.19
N ALA A 249 7.50 7.22 -8.51
CA ALA A 249 7.60 7.90 -7.22
C ALA A 249 8.11 6.96 -6.11
N GLN A 250 7.68 5.72 -6.10
CA GLN A 250 8.13 4.69 -5.15
C GLN A 250 9.61 4.33 -5.36
N ILE A 251 10.10 4.27 -6.60
CA ILE A 251 11.53 4.11 -6.89
C ILE A 251 12.34 5.24 -6.25
N ARG A 252 11.88 6.48 -6.36
CA ARG A 252 12.56 7.63 -5.73
C ARG A 252 12.50 7.58 -4.21
N ALA A 253 11.38 7.14 -3.64
CA ALA A 253 11.18 7.01 -2.20
C ALA A 253 12.01 5.87 -1.57
N ALA A 254 12.71 5.06 -2.37
CA ALA A 254 13.72 4.13 -1.87
C ALA A 254 14.88 4.86 -1.18
N ASP A 255 15.11 6.16 -1.49
CA ASP A 255 15.95 7.03 -0.67
C ASP A 255 15.13 7.58 0.52
N PRO A 256 15.42 7.16 1.77
CA PRO A 256 14.67 7.61 2.94
C PRO A 256 14.71 9.13 3.17
N ALA A 257 15.74 9.82 2.67
CA ALA A 257 15.85 11.28 2.82
C ALA A 257 14.69 11.98 2.09
N ILE A 258 14.31 11.52 0.91
CA ILE A 258 13.20 12.10 0.14
C ILE A 258 11.89 12.06 0.93
N VAL A 259 11.63 10.94 1.61
CA VAL A 259 10.42 10.80 2.43
C VAL A 259 10.49 11.68 3.67
N ARG A 260 11.61 11.61 4.44
CA ARG A 260 11.78 12.38 5.68
C ARG A 260 11.70 13.88 5.46
N ASP A 261 12.30 14.38 4.38
CA ASP A 261 12.27 15.81 4.03
C ASP A 261 10.88 16.28 3.60
N ALA A 262 10.09 15.38 3.00
CA ALA A 262 8.75 15.69 2.52
C ALA A 262 7.68 15.65 3.63
N LEU A 263 7.80 14.75 4.62
CA LEU A 263 6.78 14.55 5.66
C LEU A 263 6.31 15.84 6.32
N PRO A 264 7.17 16.79 6.74
CA PRO A 264 6.73 18.04 7.36
C PRO A 264 5.96 18.98 6.44
N THR A 265 5.95 18.73 5.13
CA THR A 265 5.29 19.62 4.16
C THR A 265 3.79 19.29 3.98
N PHE A 266 3.36 18.10 4.38
CA PHE A 266 1.98 17.63 4.19
C PHE A 266 1.40 16.89 5.42
N SER A 267 2.09 16.94 6.55
CA SER A 267 1.64 16.33 7.79
C SER A 267 2.08 17.17 8.99
N ASP A 268 1.58 16.81 10.19
CA ASP A 268 1.98 17.40 11.47
C ASP A 268 3.27 16.80 12.05
N ILE A 269 4.02 16.03 11.27
CA ILE A 269 5.29 15.43 11.67
C ILE A 269 6.39 16.51 11.56
N ASP A 270 6.94 16.95 12.71
CA ASP A 270 8.04 17.89 12.73
C ASP A 270 9.35 17.28 12.18
N ARG A 271 10.30 18.13 11.76
CA ARG A 271 11.58 17.69 11.16
C ARG A 271 12.38 16.76 12.07
N THR A 272 12.34 16.99 13.37
CA THR A 272 13.07 16.16 14.36
C THR A 272 12.45 14.77 14.40
N THR A 273 11.13 14.70 14.53
CA THR A 273 10.39 13.42 14.48
C THR A 273 10.62 12.71 13.15
N ALA A 274 10.51 13.42 12.02
CA ALA A 274 10.76 12.84 10.69
C ALA A 274 12.17 12.23 10.56
N SER A 275 13.19 12.82 11.18
CA SER A 275 14.56 12.28 11.16
C SER A 275 14.73 10.98 11.96
N LEU A 276 13.88 10.75 12.97
CA LEU A 276 13.95 9.60 13.88
C LEU A 276 13.06 8.43 13.42
N ILE A 277 12.02 8.70 12.62
CA ILE A 277 11.05 7.69 12.14
C ILE A 277 11.77 6.51 11.51
N SER A 278 11.39 5.30 11.93
CA SER A 278 11.71 4.07 11.21
C SER A 278 10.89 3.99 9.93
N LEU A 279 11.53 3.73 8.81
CA LEU A 279 10.85 3.57 7.52
C LEU A 279 10.93 2.12 7.03
N GLY A 280 9.82 1.63 6.51
CA GLY A 280 9.74 0.41 5.73
C GLY A 280 10.13 0.65 4.27
N THR A 281 9.51 -0.08 3.36
CA THR A 281 9.79 0.02 1.93
C THR A 281 8.53 0.35 1.12
N TYR A 282 8.74 0.96 -0.04
CA TYR A 282 7.69 1.30 -1.01
C TYR A 282 7.82 0.38 -2.21
N PRO A 283 6.97 -0.67 -2.33
CA PRO A 283 7.07 -1.65 -3.40
C PRO A 283 6.82 -1.01 -4.77
N VAL A 284 7.72 -1.25 -5.71
CA VAL A 284 7.65 -0.66 -7.07
C VAL A 284 6.80 -1.46 -8.05
N SER A 285 6.35 -2.64 -7.64
CA SER A 285 5.53 -3.53 -8.46
C SER A 285 4.43 -4.17 -7.61
N LEU A 286 3.25 -4.26 -8.19
CA LEU A 286 2.14 -4.99 -7.60
C LEU A 286 2.39 -6.49 -7.71
N ASN A 287 2.46 -7.19 -6.57
CA ASN A 287 2.79 -8.62 -6.51
C ASN A 287 1.73 -9.39 -5.71
N GLY A 288 0.79 -10.03 -6.44
CA GLY A 288 -0.28 -10.81 -5.84
C GLY A 288 0.20 -11.98 -4.97
N ILE A 289 1.37 -12.58 -5.26
CA ILE A 289 1.93 -13.67 -4.44
C ILE A 289 2.38 -13.14 -3.07
N ARG A 290 3.03 -11.96 -3.04
CA ARG A 290 3.42 -11.32 -1.77
C ARG A 290 2.20 -10.93 -0.95
N LEU A 291 1.21 -10.32 -1.58
CA LEU A 291 -0.05 -9.92 -0.95
C LEU A 291 -0.90 -11.11 -0.50
N GLN A 292 -0.82 -12.26 -1.18
CA GLN A 292 -1.51 -13.50 -0.80
C GLN A 292 -1.15 -13.94 0.63
N ARG A 293 0.09 -13.66 1.11
CA ARG A 293 0.51 -13.97 2.48
C ARG A 293 -0.38 -13.30 3.53
N VAL A 294 -0.83 -12.07 3.27
CA VAL A 294 -1.75 -11.34 4.17
C VAL A 294 -3.09 -12.05 4.23
N ALA A 295 -3.68 -12.36 3.08
CA ALA A 295 -4.96 -13.06 3.00
C ALA A 295 -4.89 -14.46 3.62
N ASP A 296 -3.80 -15.20 3.42
CA ASP A 296 -3.59 -16.52 4.04
C ASP A 296 -3.46 -16.39 5.56
N LEU A 297 -2.76 -15.38 6.08
CA LEU A 297 -2.66 -15.14 7.52
C LEU A 297 -4.03 -14.75 8.12
N MET A 298 -4.82 -13.93 7.42
CA MET A 298 -6.19 -13.58 7.81
C MET A 298 -7.09 -14.83 7.87
N HIS A 299 -7.01 -15.70 6.88
CA HIS A 299 -7.78 -16.94 6.87
C HIS A 299 -7.36 -17.86 8.01
N ASN A 300 -6.07 -18.09 8.21
CA ASN A 300 -5.53 -18.93 9.27
C ASN A 300 -5.86 -18.41 10.68
N SER A 301 -6.01 -17.10 10.85
CA SER A 301 -6.41 -16.48 12.12
C SER A 301 -7.92 -16.43 12.33
N GLY A 302 -8.73 -16.89 11.35
CA GLY A 302 -10.19 -16.84 11.39
C GLY A 302 -10.78 -15.45 11.12
N MET A 303 -9.98 -14.50 10.64
CA MET A 303 -10.44 -13.12 10.32
C MET A 303 -11.31 -13.10 9.06
N ILE A 304 -11.06 -14.01 8.11
CA ILE A 304 -11.93 -14.28 6.95
C ILE A 304 -12.29 -15.76 6.90
N GLY A 305 -13.56 -16.06 6.54
CA GLY A 305 -14.09 -17.43 6.58
C GLY A 305 -13.61 -18.32 5.42
N ALA A 306 -13.38 -17.75 4.24
CA ALA A 306 -12.91 -18.46 3.05
C ALA A 306 -11.57 -17.89 2.58
N ARG A 307 -10.76 -18.74 1.94
CA ARG A 307 -9.50 -18.30 1.35
C ARG A 307 -9.77 -17.36 0.17
N LEU A 308 -9.19 -16.18 0.20
CA LEU A 308 -9.27 -15.19 -0.87
C LEU A 308 -8.16 -15.45 -1.90
N ASP A 309 -8.51 -15.39 -3.20
CA ASP A 309 -7.53 -15.36 -4.29
C ASP A 309 -7.16 -13.91 -4.60
N VAL A 310 -6.04 -13.44 -4.06
CA VAL A 310 -5.55 -12.08 -4.26
C VAL A 310 -5.07 -11.85 -5.69
N GLN A 311 -4.60 -12.91 -6.39
CA GLN A 311 -4.15 -12.78 -7.77
C GLN A 311 -5.29 -12.36 -8.72
N ALA A 312 -6.52 -12.75 -8.41
CA ALA A 312 -7.70 -12.34 -9.16
C ALA A 312 -8.02 -10.83 -9.03
N MET A 313 -7.47 -10.17 -8.01
CA MET A 313 -7.62 -8.72 -7.78
C MET A 313 -6.54 -7.88 -8.49
N VAL A 314 -5.50 -8.51 -9.02
CA VAL A 314 -4.41 -7.83 -9.75
C VAL A 314 -4.88 -7.51 -11.17
N PRO A 315 -4.67 -6.28 -11.70
CA PRO A 315 -4.97 -5.93 -13.09
C PRO A 315 -4.22 -6.85 -14.07
N ARG A 316 -4.88 -7.22 -15.14
CA ARG A 316 -4.28 -8.01 -16.23
C ARG A 316 -3.49 -7.13 -17.19
#